data_7e46a3127d0cdf2b8371a14db8311a01
#
_entry.id   7e46a3127d0cdf2b8371a14db8311a01
#
_cell.length_a   1.000
_cell.length_b   1.000
_cell.length_c   1.000
_cell.angle_alpha   90.00
_cell.angle_beta   90.00
_cell.angle_gamma   90.00
#
_symmetry.space_group_name_H-M   'P 1'
#
loop_
_entity.id
_entity.type
_entity.pdbx_description
1 polymer ?
#
loop_
_entity_poly.entity_id
_entity_poly.type
_entity_poly.pdbx_seq_one_letter_code
_entity_poly.pdbx_strand_id
1 'polypeptide(L)'
;MREVVIDTKFENVTLDAFADVYFSEDVNAKAAQALKLKERTLVDKVDNDDGTVTRRVKMAPAVDLPKAVHKLIGGAPIEYFEVSTYDPKTHTSNYVVESAADEVLQVRGVISFIADGDGVRRRIDGTVDAKVFGLGSIIEKLIDKEVSKSYAKVAEVIQAEIDARNAASA
;
A
#
# COMPACT_ATOMS: atom_id res chain seq x y z
N MET A 1 -17.45 8.91 -1.88
CA MET A 1 -16.45 8.04 -2.54
C MET A 1 -15.45 8.91 -3.27
N ARG A 2 -14.18 8.66 -3.06
CA ARG A 2 -13.04 9.36 -3.65
C ARG A 2 -12.15 8.39 -4.41
N GLU A 3 -11.77 8.72 -5.62
CA GLU A 3 -10.73 8.02 -6.37
C GLU A 3 -9.35 8.48 -5.93
N VAL A 4 -8.43 7.53 -5.81
CA VAL A 4 -7.02 7.74 -5.47
C VAL A 4 -6.20 7.11 -6.58
N VAL A 5 -5.47 7.94 -7.33
CA VAL A 5 -4.59 7.49 -8.41
C VAL A 5 -3.17 7.90 -8.08
N ILE A 6 -2.27 6.92 -7.99
CA ILE A 6 -0.85 7.14 -7.75
C ILE A 6 -0.07 6.47 -8.86
N ASP A 7 0.79 7.22 -9.50
CA ASP A 7 1.63 6.76 -10.60
C ASP A 7 3.10 7.09 -10.31
N THR A 8 3.96 6.06 -10.33
CA THR A 8 5.37 6.22 -9.97
C THR A 8 6.23 5.37 -10.89
N LYS A 9 7.24 5.97 -11.52
CA LYS A 9 8.25 5.25 -12.29
C LYS A 9 9.45 4.87 -11.42
N PHE A 10 9.96 3.66 -11.63
CA PHE A 10 11.19 3.14 -11.06
C PHE A 10 12.16 2.81 -12.22
N GLU A 11 13.42 3.18 -12.04
CA GLU A 11 14.43 3.08 -13.09
C GLU A 11 15.28 1.81 -12.94
N ASN A 12 15.81 1.32 -14.06
CA ASN A 12 16.82 0.25 -14.10
C ASN A 12 16.37 -1.06 -13.42
N VAL A 13 15.13 -1.49 -13.69
CA VAL A 13 14.56 -2.70 -13.10
C VAL A 13 13.58 -3.37 -14.07
N THR A 14 13.60 -4.70 -14.13
CA THR A 14 12.60 -5.51 -14.86
C THR A 14 11.35 -5.73 -14.03
N LEU A 15 10.25 -6.16 -14.65
CA LEU A 15 8.98 -6.45 -13.95
C LEU A 15 9.15 -7.50 -12.84
N ASP A 16 9.83 -8.60 -13.12
CA ASP A 16 10.04 -9.67 -12.16
C ASP A 16 10.94 -9.22 -11.00
N ALA A 17 12.04 -8.54 -11.29
CA ALA A 17 12.92 -8.00 -10.27
C ALA A 17 12.23 -6.92 -9.42
N PHE A 18 11.37 -6.10 -10.03
CA PHE A 18 10.56 -5.13 -9.30
C PHE A 18 9.57 -5.81 -8.35
N ALA A 19 8.86 -6.85 -8.79
CA ALA A 19 7.95 -7.61 -7.95
C ALA A 19 8.69 -8.25 -6.76
N ASP A 20 9.89 -8.81 -6.98
CA ASP A 20 10.72 -9.37 -5.92
C ASP A 20 11.13 -8.31 -4.89
N VAL A 21 11.49 -7.10 -5.32
CA VAL A 21 11.78 -5.98 -4.42
C VAL A 21 10.54 -5.53 -3.67
N TYR A 22 9.43 -5.32 -4.39
CA TYR A 22 8.19 -4.79 -3.84
C TYR A 22 7.60 -5.68 -2.73
N PHE A 23 7.67 -7.00 -2.91
CA PHE A 23 7.14 -7.98 -1.95
C PHE A 23 8.19 -8.51 -0.96
N SER A 24 9.43 -8.03 -1.01
CA SER A 24 10.47 -8.40 -0.06
C SER A 24 10.16 -7.88 1.34
N GLU A 25 10.18 -8.77 2.35
CA GLU A 25 9.92 -8.36 3.73
C GLU A 25 11.02 -7.44 4.28
N ASP A 26 12.26 -7.58 3.84
CA ASP A 26 13.35 -6.67 4.23
C ASP A 26 13.10 -5.24 3.71
N VAL A 27 12.64 -5.11 2.46
CA VAL A 27 12.30 -3.80 1.86
C VAL A 27 11.08 -3.21 2.55
N ASN A 28 10.07 -4.03 2.82
CA ASN A 28 8.87 -3.61 3.53
C ASN A 28 9.16 -3.20 4.98
N ALA A 29 10.11 -3.83 5.66
CA ALA A 29 10.58 -3.42 6.99
C ALA A 29 11.27 -2.04 6.94
N LYS A 30 12.14 -1.81 5.94
CA LYS A 30 12.76 -0.49 5.69
C LYS A 30 11.71 0.59 5.41
N ALA A 31 10.69 0.27 4.60
CA ALA A 31 9.57 1.17 4.30
C ALA A 31 8.75 1.49 5.55
N ALA A 32 8.43 0.50 6.37
CA ALA A 32 7.72 0.69 7.64
C ALA A 32 8.48 1.60 8.59
N GLN A 33 9.79 1.44 8.67
CA GLN A 33 10.67 2.31 9.47
C GLN A 33 10.69 3.75 8.92
N ALA A 34 10.80 3.93 7.60
CA ALA A 34 10.79 5.24 6.95
C ALA A 34 9.46 5.98 7.16
N LEU A 35 8.35 5.24 7.18
CA LEU A 35 7.00 5.76 7.47
C LEU A 35 6.74 5.93 8.97
N LYS A 36 7.64 5.48 9.84
CA LYS A 36 7.46 5.45 11.29
C LYS A 36 6.17 4.73 11.71
N LEU A 37 5.83 3.64 11.03
CA LEU A 37 4.68 2.82 11.42
C LEU A 37 4.87 2.29 12.85
N LYS A 38 3.78 2.24 13.61
CA LYS A 38 3.76 1.61 14.94
C LYS A 38 3.85 0.09 14.82
N GLU A 39 3.23 -0.45 13.76
CA GLU A 39 3.26 -1.88 13.45
C GLU A 39 3.13 -2.11 11.94
N ARG A 40 3.88 -3.06 11.42
CA ARG A 40 3.67 -3.74 10.16
C ARG A 40 4.05 -5.20 10.32
N THR A 41 3.10 -6.10 10.16
CA THR A 41 3.31 -7.54 10.35
C THR A 41 2.66 -8.31 9.22
N LEU A 42 3.42 -9.11 8.49
CA LEU A 42 2.88 -10.11 7.56
C LEU A 42 2.24 -11.23 8.41
N VAL A 43 0.91 -11.24 8.46
CA VAL A 43 0.14 -12.18 9.29
C VAL A 43 -0.04 -13.50 8.58
N ASP A 44 -0.28 -13.45 7.26
CA ASP A 44 -0.51 -14.63 6.44
C ASP A 44 -0.03 -14.43 5.01
N LYS A 45 0.47 -15.51 4.42
CA LYS A 45 0.85 -15.60 3.00
C LYS A 45 0.44 -16.95 2.45
N VAL A 46 -0.36 -16.95 1.40
CA VAL A 46 -0.86 -18.15 0.75
C VAL A 46 -0.48 -18.13 -0.73
N ASP A 47 0.25 -19.15 -1.16
CA ASP A 47 0.48 -19.42 -2.57
C ASP A 47 -0.72 -20.26 -3.08
N ASN A 48 -1.56 -19.67 -3.94
CA ASN A 48 -2.80 -20.25 -4.40
C ASN A 48 -2.54 -21.22 -5.58
N ASP A 49 -3.43 -22.20 -5.77
CA ASP A 49 -3.31 -23.21 -6.84
C ASP A 49 -3.33 -22.63 -8.26
N ASP A 50 -3.90 -21.43 -8.45
CA ASP A 50 -3.93 -20.71 -9.73
C ASP A 50 -2.63 -19.92 -10.03
N GLY A 51 -1.68 -19.95 -9.09
CA GLY A 51 -0.39 -19.25 -9.17
C GLY A 51 -0.42 -17.83 -8.63
N THR A 52 -1.54 -17.34 -8.13
CA THR A 52 -1.60 -16.07 -7.42
C THR A 52 -1.07 -16.19 -6.00
N VAL A 53 -0.70 -15.07 -5.39
CA VAL A 53 -0.21 -15.03 -4.00
C VAL A 53 -1.05 -14.05 -3.19
N THR A 54 -1.73 -14.56 -2.16
CA THR A 54 -2.49 -13.74 -1.23
C THR A 54 -1.65 -13.43 0.00
N ARG A 55 -1.68 -12.16 0.41
CA ARG A 55 -1.00 -11.67 1.62
C ARG A 55 -2.00 -10.94 2.51
N ARG A 56 -1.88 -11.14 3.82
CA ARG A 56 -2.59 -10.39 4.84
C ARG A 56 -1.58 -9.69 5.74
N VAL A 57 -1.57 -8.38 5.71
CA VAL A 57 -0.59 -7.55 6.44
C VAL A 57 -1.33 -6.69 7.45
N LYS A 58 -0.98 -6.81 8.73
CA LYS A 58 -1.45 -5.89 9.78
C LYS A 58 -0.65 -4.60 9.72
N MET A 59 -1.33 -3.49 9.79
CA MET A 59 -0.76 -2.15 9.73
C MET A 59 -1.29 -1.28 10.87
N ALA A 60 -0.40 -0.53 11.52
CA ALA A 60 -0.73 0.52 12.48
C ALA A 60 0.05 1.79 12.14
N PRO A 61 -0.54 2.74 11.41
CA PRO A 61 0.12 3.99 11.05
C PRO A 61 0.25 4.93 12.25
N ALA A 62 1.28 5.78 12.23
CA ALA A 62 1.46 6.88 13.17
C ALA A 62 0.83 8.16 12.60
N VAL A 63 -0.49 8.18 12.47
CA VAL A 63 -1.25 9.32 11.93
C VAL A 63 -1.97 10.06 13.04
N ASP A 64 -1.83 11.38 13.07
CA ASP A 64 -2.63 12.25 13.93
C ASP A 64 -3.98 12.53 13.25
N LEU A 65 -5.04 11.98 13.81
CA LEU A 65 -6.39 12.20 13.31
C LEU A 65 -6.99 13.50 13.86
N PRO A 66 -7.81 14.20 13.04
CA PRO A 66 -8.67 15.25 13.56
C PRO A 66 -9.52 14.74 14.72
N LYS A 67 -9.71 15.56 15.76
CA LYS A 67 -10.46 15.16 16.97
C LYS A 67 -11.84 14.57 16.67
N ALA A 68 -12.53 15.08 15.63
CA ALA A 68 -13.84 14.57 15.22
C ALA A 68 -13.75 13.13 14.69
N VAL A 69 -12.72 12.81 13.91
CA VAL A 69 -12.48 11.45 13.39
C VAL A 69 -12.04 10.52 14.51
N HIS A 70 -11.14 10.97 15.40
CA HIS A 70 -10.70 10.20 16.55
C HIS A 70 -11.87 9.82 17.48
N LYS A 71 -12.81 10.76 17.70
CA LYS A 71 -14.04 10.49 18.48
C LYS A 71 -14.94 9.45 17.80
N LEU A 72 -15.02 9.46 16.47
CA LEU A 72 -15.84 8.55 15.67
C LEU A 72 -15.39 7.08 15.82
N ILE A 73 -14.08 6.84 15.90
CA ILE A 73 -13.49 5.50 16.12
C ILE A 73 -13.36 5.14 17.60
N GLY A 74 -14.04 5.87 18.48
CA GLY A 74 -14.04 5.61 19.93
C GLY A 74 -12.71 5.83 20.62
N GLY A 75 -11.79 6.60 20.03
CA GLY A 75 -10.45 6.85 20.57
C GLY A 75 -9.47 5.66 20.43
N ALA A 76 -9.89 4.60 19.75
CA ALA A 76 -9.05 3.44 19.52
C ALA A 76 -7.84 3.77 18.63
N PRO A 77 -6.71 3.06 18.78
CA PRO A 77 -5.62 3.13 17.82
C PRO A 77 -6.08 2.75 16.41
N ILE A 78 -5.52 3.40 15.39
CA ILE A 78 -5.78 3.01 14.01
C ILE A 78 -5.01 1.73 13.72
N GLU A 79 -5.73 0.65 13.51
CA GLU A 79 -5.19 -0.62 13.04
C GLU A 79 -6.06 -1.15 11.91
N TYR A 80 -5.44 -1.72 10.89
CA TYR A 80 -6.15 -2.35 9.78
C TYR A 80 -5.33 -3.49 9.18
N PHE A 81 -5.99 -4.33 8.41
CA PHE A 81 -5.34 -5.34 7.59
C PHE A 81 -5.45 -4.94 6.12
N GLU A 82 -4.34 -4.95 5.42
CA GLU A 82 -4.33 -4.97 3.97
C GLU A 82 -4.32 -6.41 3.51
N VAL A 83 -5.35 -6.80 2.77
CA VAL A 83 -5.44 -8.11 2.12
C VAL A 83 -5.26 -7.90 0.64
N SER A 84 -4.19 -8.47 0.09
CA SER A 84 -3.84 -8.31 -1.32
C SER A 84 -3.62 -9.66 -1.99
N THR A 85 -4.05 -9.78 -3.25
CA THR A 85 -3.81 -10.95 -4.09
C THR A 85 -3.09 -10.51 -5.36
N TYR A 86 -1.83 -10.93 -5.47
CA TYR A 86 -0.95 -10.64 -6.61
C TYR A 86 -0.99 -11.77 -7.63
N ASP A 87 -1.18 -11.41 -8.90
CA ASP A 87 -1.06 -12.30 -10.04
C ASP A 87 0.25 -12.03 -10.79
N PRO A 88 1.22 -12.96 -10.75
CA PRO A 88 2.50 -12.79 -11.46
C PRO A 88 2.38 -12.86 -12.98
N LYS A 89 1.27 -13.37 -13.53
CA LYS A 89 1.05 -13.44 -14.98
C LYS A 89 0.66 -12.07 -15.57
N THR A 90 -0.09 -11.30 -14.81
CA THR A 90 -0.57 -9.97 -15.21
C THR A 90 0.18 -8.84 -14.54
N HIS A 91 1.01 -9.14 -13.55
CA HIS A 91 1.70 -8.16 -12.68
C HIS A 91 0.72 -7.18 -12.02
N THR A 92 -0.44 -7.68 -11.61
CA THR A 92 -1.46 -6.90 -10.90
C THR A 92 -1.71 -7.46 -9.51
N SER A 93 -2.03 -6.58 -8.57
CA SER A 93 -2.43 -6.94 -7.20
C SER A 93 -3.73 -6.24 -6.84
N ASN A 94 -4.79 -7.01 -6.64
CA ASN A 94 -6.01 -6.49 -6.04
C ASN A 94 -5.83 -6.37 -4.53
N TYR A 95 -6.29 -5.29 -3.92
CA TYR A 95 -6.24 -5.12 -2.47
C TYR A 95 -7.52 -4.58 -1.89
N VAL A 96 -7.79 -4.96 -0.66
CA VAL A 96 -8.82 -4.40 0.20
C VAL A 96 -8.22 -4.11 1.58
N VAL A 97 -8.73 -3.09 2.23
CA VAL A 97 -8.40 -2.79 3.63
C VAL A 97 -9.55 -3.25 4.50
N GLU A 98 -9.26 -4.05 5.51
CA GLU A 98 -10.20 -4.53 6.53
C GLU A 98 -9.88 -3.88 7.87
N SER A 99 -10.88 -3.31 8.53
CA SER A 99 -10.74 -2.61 9.80
C SER A 99 -12.00 -2.74 10.65
N ALA A 100 -11.94 -2.31 11.90
CA ALA A 100 -13.13 -2.22 12.74
C ALA A 100 -14.18 -1.21 12.23
N ALA A 101 -13.84 -0.42 11.22
CA ALA A 101 -14.72 0.60 10.63
C ALA A 101 -15.27 0.21 9.24
N ASP A 102 -15.20 -1.06 8.82
CA ASP A 102 -15.59 -1.52 7.48
C ASP A 102 -17.04 -1.19 7.09
N GLU A 103 -17.94 -1.07 8.06
CA GLU A 103 -19.32 -0.68 7.80
C GLU A 103 -19.44 0.76 7.26
N VAL A 104 -18.50 1.64 7.65
CA VAL A 104 -18.54 3.07 7.34
C VAL A 104 -17.34 3.55 6.52
N LEU A 105 -16.30 2.76 6.41
CA LEU A 105 -15.09 3.09 5.65
C LEU A 105 -14.63 1.90 4.81
N GLN A 106 -14.64 2.04 3.51
CA GLN A 106 -14.16 1.04 2.57
C GLN A 106 -13.00 1.59 1.74
N VAL A 107 -11.88 0.85 1.72
CA VAL A 107 -10.71 1.17 0.91
C VAL A 107 -10.34 -0.06 0.10
N ARG A 108 -10.22 0.09 -1.20
CA ARG A 108 -9.88 -0.99 -2.12
C ARG A 108 -9.27 -0.46 -3.41
N GLY A 109 -8.58 -1.32 -4.14
CA GLY A 109 -8.04 -0.93 -5.43
C GLY A 109 -7.23 -2.01 -6.10
N VAL A 110 -6.52 -1.59 -7.14
CA VAL A 110 -5.62 -2.41 -7.93
C VAL A 110 -4.27 -1.71 -8.02
N ILE A 111 -3.21 -2.46 -7.83
CA ILE A 111 -1.83 -2.04 -8.07
C ILE A 111 -1.36 -2.78 -9.32
N SER A 112 -0.88 -2.05 -10.32
CA SER A 112 -0.36 -2.62 -11.56
C SER A 112 1.11 -2.27 -11.72
N PHE A 113 1.92 -3.24 -12.12
CA PHE A 113 3.30 -3.03 -12.54
C PHE A 113 3.37 -3.13 -14.06
N ILE A 114 3.88 -2.11 -14.71
CA ILE A 114 3.86 -1.94 -16.15
C ILE A 114 5.31 -1.66 -16.59
N ALA A 115 5.81 -2.43 -17.56
CA ALA A 115 7.11 -2.15 -18.14
C ALA A 115 7.12 -0.76 -18.80
N ASP A 116 8.14 0.06 -18.52
CA ASP A 116 8.25 1.43 -19.02
C ASP A 116 9.72 1.77 -19.32
N GLY A 117 10.11 1.57 -20.57
CA GLY A 117 11.50 1.76 -21.01
C GLY A 117 12.43 0.75 -20.33
N ASP A 118 13.42 1.26 -19.63
CA ASP A 118 14.41 0.49 -18.84
C ASP A 118 13.97 0.24 -17.39
N GLY A 119 12.72 0.55 -17.07
CA GLY A 119 12.18 0.46 -15.74
C GLY A 119 10.75 -0.05 -15.66
N VAL A 120 10.11 0.22 -14.53
CA VAL A 120 8.75 -0.19 -14.20
C VAL A 120 7.95 1.00 -13.71
N ARG A 121 6.74 1.13 -14.21
CA ARG A 121 5.73 2.04 -13.69
C ARG A 121 4.80 1.28 -12.76
N ARG A 122 4.74 1.69 -11.49
CA ARG A 122 3.71 1.24 -10.55
C ARG A 122 2.55 2.21 -10.61
N ARG A 123 1.38 1.71 -10.99
CA ARG A 123 0.13 2.45 -10.97
C ARG A 123 -0.80 1.87 -9.92
N ILE A 124 -1.39 2.73 -9.11
CA ILE A 124 -2.39 2.39 -8.10
C ILE A 124 -3.67 3.11 -8.48
N ASP A 125 -4.71 2.36 -8.74
CA ASP A 125 -6.06 2.84 -8.96
C ASP A 125 -6.93 2.35 -7.81
N GLY A 126 -7.25 3.24 -6.89
CA GLY A 126 -7.96 2.93 -5.66
C GLY A 126 -9.19 3.78 -5.42
N THR A 127 -10.01 3.34 -4.49
CA THR A 127 -11.17 4.08 -4.00
C THR A 127 -11.21 4.11 -2.48
N VAL A 128 -11.59 5.25 -1.94
CA VAL A 128 -11.91 5.45 -0.53
C VAL A 128 -13.35 5.89 -0.44
N ASP A 129 -14.19 5.16 0.27
CA ASP A 129 -15.61 5.47 0.47
C ASP A 129 -15.90 5.55 1.97
N ALA A 130 -16.12 6.77 2.46
CA ALA A 130 -16.42 7.03 3.87
C ALA A 130 -17.88 7.46 4.04
N LYS A 131 -18.72 6.54 4.49
CA LYS A 131 -20.17 6.73 4.71
C LYS A 131 -20.46 7.33 6.09
N VAL A 132 -19.84 8.48 6.38
CA VAL A 132 -20.00 9.19 7.66
C VAL A 132 -20.66 10.52 7.41
N PHE A 133 -21.88 10.70 7.96
CA PHE A 133 -22.63 11.93 7.77
C PHE A 133 -21.84 13.17 8.21
N GLY A 134 -21.73 14.15 7.31
CA GLY A 134 -21.01 15.41 7.55
C GLY A 134 -19.47 15.32 7.59
N LEU A 135 -18.88 14.13 7.66
CA LEU A 135 -17.44 13.94 7.75
C LEU A 135 -16.81 13.09 6.63
N GLY A 136 -17.61 12.39 5.83
CA GLY A 136 -17.11 11.45 4.82
C GLY A 136 -16.08 12.07 3.88
N SER A 137 -16.38 13.20 3.28
CA SER A 137 -15.44 13.90 2.37
C SER A 137 -14.14 14.37 3.05
N ILE A 138 -14.20 14.70 4.34
CA ILE A 138 -13.01 15.10 5.12
C ILE A 138 -12.11 13.88 5.35
N ILE A 139 -12.72 12.75 5.72
CA ILE A 139 -12.01 11.47 5.95
C ILE A 139 -11.38 11.00 4.65
N GLU A 140 -12.12 10.99 3.54
CA GLU A 140 -11.62 10.58 2.22
C GLU A 140 -10.42 11.42 1.77
N LYS A 141 -10.48 12.74 1.94
CA LYS A 141 -9.35 13.65 1.62
C LYS A 141 -8.14 13.41 2.52
N LEU A 142 -8.36 13.14 3.79
CA LEU A 142 -7.29 12.84 4.72
C LEU A 142 -6.57 11.54 4.34
N ILE A 143 -7.33 10.49 4.06
CA ILE A 143 -6.78 9.19 3.64
C ILE A 143 -6.01 9.34 2.33
N ASP A 144 -6.58 9.97 1.31
CA ASP A 144 -5.92 10.22 0.02
C ASP A 144 -4.57 10.93 0.21
N LYS A 145 -4.55 12.00 1.00
CA LYS A 145 -3.32 12.75 1.31
C LYS A 145 -2.27 11.89 2.00
N GLU A 146 -2.65 11.15 3.04
CA GLU A 146 -1.71 10.32 3.80
C GLU A 146 -1.21 9.11 2.99
N VAL A 147 -2.09 8.48 2.21
CA VAL A 147 -1.73 7.39 1.31
C VAL A 147 -0.76 7.88 0.22
N SER A 148 -1.07 8.97 -0.45
CA SER A 148 -0.19 9.55 -1.49
C SER A 148 1.19 9.89 -0.94
N LYS A 149 1.27 10.50 0.25
CA LYS A 149 2.52 10.82 0.93
C LYS A 149 3.30 9.56 1.31
N SER A 150 2.60 8.54 1.81
CA SER A 150 3.21 7.27 2.20
C SER A 150 3.79 6.54 1.00
N TYR A 151 3.06 6.45 -0.11
CA TYR A 151 3.55 5.80 -1.34
C TYR A 151 4.72 6.54 -1.98
N ALA A 152 4.77 7.86 -1.89
CA ALA A 152 5.94 8.65 -2.33
C ALA A 152 7.18 8.29 -1.50
N LYS A 153 7.04 8.16 -0.18
CA LYS A 153 8.14 7.78 0.71
C LYS A 153 8.59 6.33 0.50
N VAL A 154 7.65 5.41 0.32
CA VAL A 154 7.95 4.01 -0.02
C VAL A 154 8.68 3.90 -1.37
N ALA A 155 8.33 4.75 -2.34
CA ALA A 155 9.01 4.76 -3.63
C ALA A 155 10.50 5.10 -3.52
N GLU A 156 10.88 6.04 -2.65
CA GLU A 156 12.29 6.36 -2.37
C GLU A 156 13.03 5.13 -1.83
N VAL A 157 12.42 4.39 -0.90
CA VAL A 157 13.00 3.17 -0.30
C VAL A 157 13.17 2.08 -1.36
N ILE A 158 12.17 1.85 -2.20
CA ILE A 158 12.20 0.84 -3.26
C ILE A 158 13.28 1.18 -4.29
N GLN A 159 13.36 2.43 -4.76
CA GLN A 159 14.39 2.83 -5.73
C GLN A 159 15.80 2.68 -5.16
N ALA A 160 16.02 3.07 -3.91
CA ALA A 160 17.30 2.89 -3.25
C ALA A 160 17.71 1.41 -3.14
N GLU A 161 16.76 0.51 -2.93
CA GLU A 161 17.02 -0.93 -2.90
C GLU A 161 17.35 -1.49 -4.30
N ILE A 162 16.63 -1.03 -5.34
CA ILE A 162 16.92 -1.38 -6.73
C ILE A 162 18.35 -0.97 -7.09
N ASP A 163 18.73 0.26 -6.78
CA ASP A 163 20.06 0.80 -7.05
C ASP A 163 21.14 0.03 -6.30
N ALA A 164 20.90 -0.34 -5.05
CA ALA A 164 21.81 -1.14 -4.24
C ALA A 164 22.01 -2.56 -4.80
N ARG A 165 20.94 -3.21 -5.26
CA ARG A 165 21.01 -4.55 -5.89
C ARG A 165 21.75 -4.50 -7.22
N ASN A 166 21.51 -3.48 -8.03
CA ASN A 166 22.21 -3.29 -9.30
C ASN A 166 23.72 -3.05 -9.08
N ALA A 167 24.09 -2.23 -8.09
CA ALA A 167 25.49 -1.99 -7.73
C ALA A 167 26.20 -3.26 -7.23
N ALA A 168 25.50 -4.12 -6.47
CA ALA A 168 26.06 -5.39 -5.99
C ALA A 168 26.23 -6.44 -7.09
N SER A 169 25.47 -6.34 -8.21
CA SER A 169 25.52 -7.25 -9.36
C SER A 169 26.47 -6.78 -10.47
N ALA A 170 27.05 -5.59 -10.34
CA ALA A 170 27.95 -4.99 -11.32
C ALA A 170 29.40 -5.50 -11.17
#